data_b1341cce18ef350a7ea09b6ea03265fb
#
_entry.id   b1341cce18ef350a7ea09b6ea03265fb
#
_cell.length_a   1.000
_cell.length_b   1.000
_cell.length_c   1.000
_cell.angle_alpha   90.00
_cell.angle_beta   90.00
_cell.angle_gamma   90.00
#
_symmetry.space_group_name_H-M   'P 1'
#
loop_
_entity.id
_entity.type
_entity.pdbx_description
1 polymer ?
#
loop_
_entity_poly.entity_id
_entity_poly.type
_entity_poly.pdbx_seq_one_letter_code
_entity_poly.pdbx_strand_id
1 'polypeptide(L)'
;MRVRRPALLFASCLIFILSTAAFAKSNSTDSRLGKSYRFERGGWIYVHLEGSPGDIGYQHGYLLAPEIEDAVQAVRLTDTHNTKREWEFFRKTAREVLWPHVEAEYQQELQGIVDGLKAKGSKLDLYDVVALNAFEEVPDYYVPWLDKKQAVLNSPRLLPPGNCSAFIATGSYTKDGKIVVAHNNWTSYLHGERWVVMFDIVPQRGNSILMDGFPGVITSDDDFGVNSSGIMITETTLTQFHGFDPNGIPEFVRSRKALQYANSIDDYVRIMKQGNNGGYANDWLIGDRKTNEIAYLELGLKHTPLWRSKDGYFVSSNFARDPDLIKDETDFDPNDMSTSPNARHARWEELMKQNKGKIDVALAQQFLSDHFDSYEKKEEPNERGLCGHSDASPRGIEVWSWEAYFPGGAVQGKATDSDMARKMQLVARAGHPCGADFNAKAFLAQHPEFAWQAPLLRDMKAGPWTQFKSGDRENAQTAGSKSKGIKVILKGPALKPPSADGKDIGE
;
A
#
# COMPACT_ATOMS: atom_id res chain seq x y z
N MET A 1 -25.47 64.47 -83.99
CA MET A 1 -25.57 62.99 -83.91
C MET A 1 -24.46 62.45 -82.98
N ARG A 2 -24.85 62.05 -81.75
CA ARG A 2 -23.91 61.54 -80.73
C ARG A 2 -23.98 60.02 -80.73
N VAL A 3 -22.89 59.37 -81.01
CA VAL A 3 -22.74 57.95 -80.97
C VAL A 3 -22.20 57.55 -79.55
N ARG A 4 -22.94 56.75 -78.82
CA ARG A 4 -22.53 56.20 -77.52
C ARG A 4 -21.77 54.89 -77.75
N ARG A 5 -20.58 54.75 -77.15
CA ARG A 5 -19.84 53.53 -77.08
C ARG A 5 -20.17 52.79 -75.77
N PRO A 6 -20.33 51.48 -75.75
CA PRO A 6 -20.50 50.72 -74.49
C PRO A 6 -19.17 50.44 -73.85
N ALA A 7 -19.10 50.54 -72.49
CA ALA A 7 -17.95 50.14 -71.69
C ALA A 7 -18.02 48.64 -71.37
N LEU A 8 -17.00 47.92 -71.67
CA LEU A 8 -16.74 46.50 -71.20
C LEU A 8 -16.18 46.55 -69.78
N LEU A 9 -16.90 45.97 -68.86
CA LEU A 9 -16.41 45.66 -67.51
C LEU A 9 -15.67 44.29 -67.56
N PHE A 10 -14.34 44.31 -67.30
CA PHE A 10 -13.56 43.09 -66.98
C PHE A 10 -13.72 42.81 -65.52
N ALA A 11 -14.41 41.73 -65.20
CA ALA A 11 -14.43 41.15 -63.83
C ALA A 11 -13.24 40.24 -63.63
N SER A 12 -12.23 40.67 -62.86
CA SER A 12 -11.12 39.84 -62.46
C SER A 12 -11.54 38.95 -61.26
N CYS A 13 -11.77 37.66 -61.48
CA CYS A 13 -11.92 36.67 -60.42
C CYS A 13 -10.54 36.37 -59.83
N LEU A 14 -10.26 36.90 -58.62
CA LEU A 14 -9.14 36.44 -57.79
C LEU A 14 -9.56 35.14 -57.09
N ILE A 15 -9.01 34.03 -57.55
CA ILE A 15 -9.13 32.72 -56.85
C ILE A 15 -8.12 32.72 -55.71
N PHE A 16 -8.62 32.88 -54.45
CA PHE A 16 -7.85 32.61 -53.27
C PHE A 16 -7.75 31.09 -53.07
N ILE A 17 -6.62 30.50 -53.35
CA ILE A 17 -6.30 29.13 -52.96
C ILE A 17 -5.89 29.17 -51.49
N LEU A 18 -6.84 28.88 -50.60
CA LEU A 18 -6.54 28.56 -49.18
C LEU A 18 -5.85 27.21 -49.12
N SER A 19 -4.51 27.26 -49.05
CA SER A 19 -3.74 26.08 -48.65
C SER A 19 -4.02 25.75 -47.19
N THR A 20 -4.98 24.87 -46.92
CA THR A 20 -5.11 24.22 -45.61
C THR A 20 -3.91 23.26 -45.44
N ALA A 21 -2.85 23.78 -44.81
CA ALA A 21 -1.83 22.92 -44.25
C ALA A 21 -2.49 22.13 -43.10
N ALA A 22 -2.97 20.94 -43.42
CA ALA A 22 -3.32 19.95 -42.41
C ALA A 22 -2.03 19.61 -41.69
N PHE A 23 -1.85 20.20 -40.49
CA PHE A 23 -0.89 19.64 -39.51
C PHE A 23 -1.38 18.25 -39.16
N ALA A 24 -0.88 17.25 -39.86
CA ALA A 24 -0.94 15.87 -39.41
C ALA A 24 -0.23 15.86 -38.05
N LYS A 25 -0.98 15.82 -36.95
CA LYS A 25 -0.46 15.44 -35.64
C LYS A 25 0.14 14.05 -35.85
N SER A 26 1.46 13.99 -35.96
CA SER A 26 2.18 12.76 -35.83
C SER A 26 1.84 12.17 -34.47
N ASN A 27 0.96 11.18 -34.42
CA ASN A 27 0.81 10.30 -33.26
C ASN A 27 2.05 9.40 -33.16
N SER A 28 3.24 9.99 -33.00
CA SER A 28 4.35 9.23 -32.51
C SER A 28 4.05 8.94 -31.03
N THR A 29 3.61 7.74 -30.74
CA THR A 29 3.57 7.22 -29.38
C THR A 29 4.98 7.40 -28.82
N ASP A 30 5.11 8.05 -27.65
CA ASP A 30 6.38 8.25 -26.98
C ASP A 30 7.05 6.87 -26.80
N SER A 31 8.25 6.70 -27.35
CA SER A 31 8.93 5.40 -27.37
C SER A 31 9.21 4.86 -25.96
N ARG A 32 9.28 5.74 -24.95
CA ARG A 32 9.44 5.37 -23.55
C ARG A 32 8.23 4.63 -22.98
N LEU A 33 7.04 4.78 -23.55
CA LEU A 33 5.87 4.00 -23.14
C LEU A 33 6.02 2.52 -23.51
N GLY A 34 6.84 2.16 -24.47
CA GLY A 34 7.13 0.77 -24.82
C GLY A 34 5.87 -0.06 -24.98
N LYS A 35 5.76 -1.14 -24.20
CA LYS A 35 4.58 -2.00 -24.14
C LYS A 35 3.77 -1.79 -22.86
N SER A 36 4.05 -0.73 -22.10
CA SER A 36 3.30 -0.43 -20.88
C SER A 36 1.83 -0.17 -21.14
N TYR A 37 1.00 -0.51 -20.19
CA TYR A 37 -0.47 -0.30 -20.25
C TYR A 37 -1.07 -0.31 -18.86
N ARG A 38 -2.31 0.19 -18.75
CA ARG A 38 -3.13 0.10 -17.55
C ARG A 38 -4.56 -0.32 -17.89
N PHE A 39 -5.25 -0.92 -16.94
CA PHE A 39 -6.70 -1.16 -16.95
C PHE A 39 -7.21 -1.27 -15.51
N GLU A 40 -8.53 -1.23 -15.35
CA GLU A 40 -9.17 -1.38 -14.05
C GLU A 40 -9.84 -2.76 -13.93
N ARG A 41 -9.73 -3.39 -12.75
CA ARG A 41 -10.38 -4.68 -12.45
C ARG A 41 -10.61 -4.83 -10.95
N GLY A 42 -11.87 -5.09 -10.57
CA GLY A 42 -12.21 -5.43 -9.18
C GLY A 42 -11.91 -4.33 -8.14
N GLY A 43 -11.90 -3.07 -8.55
CA GLY A 43 -11.53 -1.94 -7.70
C GLY A 43 -10.04 -1.61 -7.72
N TRP A 44 -9.22 -2.32 -8.48
CA TRP A 44 -7.79 -2.10 -8.64
C TRP A 44 -7.47 -1.50 -10.01
N ILE A 45 -6.40 -0.70 -10.04
CA ILE A 45 -5.74 -0.23 -11.25
C ILE A 45 -4.54 -1.15 -11.50
N TYR A 46 -4.63 -2.02 -12.50
CA TYR A 46 -3.50 -2.82 -12.93
C TYR A 46 -2.60 -2.03 -13.87
N VAL A 47 -1.29 -2.02 -13.60
CA VAL A 47 -0.30 -1.30 -14.40
C VAL A 47 0.84 -2.23 -14.76
N HIS A 48 1.09 -2.41 -16.06
CA HIS A 48 2.26 -3.12 -16.56
C HIS A 48 3.35 -2.12 -16.96
N LEU A 49 4.54 -2.29 -16.38
CA LEU A 49 5.72 -1.45 -16.61
C LEU A 49 6.90 -2.34 -17.05
N GLU A 50 7.64 -1.93 -18.09
CA GLU A 50 8.80 -2.70 -18.55
C GLU A 50 9.92 -1.81 -19.07
N GLY A 51 11.18 -2.25 -18.90
CA GLY A 51 12.34 -1.61 -19.52
C GLY A 51 13.44 -1.23 -18.54
N SER A 52 14.19 -0.17 -18.90
CA SER A 52 15.19 0.44 -18.04
C SER A 52 14.55 1.14 -16.84
N PRO A 53 15.31 1.44 -15.76
CA PRO A 53 14.74 2.17 -14.61
C PRO A 53 14.05 3.48 -15.02
N GLY A 54 14.67 4.26 -15.90
CA GLY A 54 14.07 5.50 -16.40
C GLY A 54 12.81 5.28 -17.24
N ASP A 55 12.72 4.18 -18.02
CA ASP A 55 11.51 3.83 -18.78
C ASP A 55 10.38 3.41 -17.84
N ILE A 56 10.66 2.54 -16.85
CA ILE A 56 9.71 2.10 -15.83
C ILE A 56 9.14 3.31 -15.09
N GLY A 57 10.03 4.20 -14.62
CA GLY A 57 9.61 5.44 -13.97
C GLY A 57 8.74 6.33 -14.87
N TYR A 58 9.16 6.53 -16.11
CA TYR A 58 8.39 7.33 -17.08
C TYR A 58 6.99 6.78 -17.31
N GLN A 59 6.88 5.47 -17.52
CA GLN A 59 5.61 4.77 -17.70
C GLN A 59 4.73 4.91 -16.47
N HIS A 60 5.29 4.73 -15.27
CA HIS A 60 4.60 4.90 -13.99
C HIS A 60 4.02 6.31 -13.87
N GLY A 61 4.86 7.34 -14.00
CA GLY A 61 4.42 8.74 -13.91
C GLY A 61 3.45 9.15 -14.99
N TYR A 62 3.58 8.62 -16.22
CA TYR A 62 2.69 8.92 -17.34
C TYR A 62 1.32 8.25 -17.19
N LEU A 63 1.29 6.96 -16.81
CA LEU A 63 0.06 6.16 -16.74
C LEU A 63 -0.78 6.48 -15.50
N LEU A 64 -0.14 6.92 -14.41
CA LEU A 64 -0.80 7.19 -13.13
C LEU A 64 -0.75 8.67 -12.71
N ALA A 65 -0.53 9.61 -13.65
CA ALA A 65 -0.35 11.01 -13.31
C ALA A 65 -1.48 11.61 -12.45
N PRO A 66 -2.76 11.39 -12.72
CA PRO A 66 -3.84 11.91 -11.87
C PRO A 66 -3.84 11.29 -10.47
N GLU A 67 -3.58 9.98 -10.37
CA GLU A 67 -3.55 9.25 -9.11
C GLU A 67 -2.36 9.69 -8.25
N ILE A 68 -1.19 9.94 -8.86
CA ILE A 68 0.00 10.44 -8.16
C ILE A 68 -0.23 11.86 -7.62
N GLU A 69 -0.82 12.74 -8.42
CA GLU A 69 -1.14 14.11 -7.96
C GLU A 69 -2.11 14.09 -6.77
N ASP A 70 -3.10 13.22 -6.79
CA ASP A 70 -4.07 13.05 -5.71
C ASP A 70 -3.42 12.41 -4.47
N ALA A 71 -2.55 11.42 -4.64
CA ALA A 71 -1.77 10.80 -3.57
C ALA A 71 -0.88 11.82 -2.85
N VAL A 72 -0.14 12.64 -3.60
CA VAL A 72 0.69 13.73 -3.01
C VAL A 72 -0.15 14.70 -2.19
N GLN A 73 -1.38 15.03 -2.63
CA GLN A 73 -2.25 15.92 -1.87
C GLN A 73 -2.72 15.27 -0.56
N ALA A 74 -3.05 13.98 -0.59
CA ALA A 74 -3.47 13.23 0.60
C ALA A 74 -2.33 13.13 1.63
N VAL A 75 -1.15 12.73 1.20
CA VAL A 75 0.05 12.66 2.04
C VAL A 75 0.41 14.02 2.61
N ARG A 76 0.43 15.07 1.76
CA ARG A 76 0.68 16.43 2.22
C ARG A 76 -0.29 16.89 3.30
N LEU A 77 -1.60 16.59 3.13
CA LEU A 77 -2.62 16.95 4.12
C LEU A 77 -2.36 16.25 5.44
N THR A 78 -2.11 14.95 5.41
CA THR A 78 -1.87 14.12 6.60
C THR A 78 -0.59 14.54 7.32
N ASP A 79 0.52 14.64 6.60
CA ASP A 79 1.83 14.97 7.18
C ASP A 79 1.85 16.35 7.81
N THR A 80 1.28 17.35 7.10
CA THR A 80 1.14 18.70 7.64
C THR A 80 0.25 18.74 8.89
N HIS A 81 -0.87 17.96 8.85
CA HIS A 81 -1.76 17.90 10.00
C HIS A 81 -1.09 17.22 11.21
N ASN A 82 -0.46 16.07 11.02
CA ASN A 82 0.11 15.27 12.10
C ASN A 82 1.35 15.92 12.70
N THR A 83 2.30 16.33 11.85
CA THR A 83 3.59 16.85 12.31
C THR A 83 3.60 18.36 12.59
N LYS A 84 2.57 19.10 12.14
CA LYS A 84 2.52 20.58 12.15
C LYS A 84 3.66 21.22 11.36
N ARG A 85 4.21 20.52 10.37
CA ARG A 85 5.26 20.99 9.46
C ARG A 85 4.69 21.19 8.06
N GLU A 86 5.15 22.25 7.39
CA GLU A 86 4.76 22.53 6.01
C GLU A 86 5.40 21.53 5.04
N TRP A 87 4.75 21.27 3.90
CA TRP A 87 5.23 20.32 2.89
C TRP A 87 6.68 20.58 2.43
N GLU A 88 7.13 21.83 2.42
CA GLU A 88 8.52 22.17 2.09
C GLU A 88 9.55 21.56 3.06
N PHE A 89 9.17 21.28 4.30
CA PHE A 89 10.02 20.54 5.23
C PHE A 89 10.29 19.11 4.71
N PHE A 90 9.26 18.42 4.24
CA PHE A 90 9.37 17.05 3.71
C PHE A 90 10.19 17.04 2.41
N ARG A 91 9.95 17.99 1.51
CA ARG A 91 10.74 18.17 0.28
C ARG A 91 12.22 18.47 0.59
N LYS A 92 12.49 19.31 1.57
CA LYS A 92 13.85 19.59 2.03
C LYS A 92 14.51 18.35 2.61
N THR A 93 13.81 17.59 3.45
CA THR A 93 14.29 16.32 4.01
C THR A 93 14.58 15.31 2.90
N ALA A 94 13.67 15.16 1.95
CA ALA A 94 13.85 14.32 0.76
C ALA A 94 15.14 14.67 0.01
N ARG A 95 15.42 15.97 -0.20
CA ARG A 95 16.61 16.44 -0.91
C ARG A 95 17.90 16.27 -0.13
N GLU A 96 17.90 16.62 1.16
CA GLU A 96 19.13 16.77 1.94
C GLU A 96 19.50 15.53 2.76
N VAL A 97 18.50 14.72 3.13
CA VAL A 97 18.68 13.52 3.98
C VAL A 97 18.56 12.24 3.19
N LEU A 98 17.52 12.10 2.34
CA LEU A 98 17.22 10.82 1.68
C LEU A 98 17.91 10.66 0.33
N TRP A 99 17.78 11.66 -0.55
CA TRP A 99 18.28 11.59 -1.93
C TRP A 99 19.76 11.23 -2.07
N PRO A 100 20.68 11.71 -1.22
CA PRO A 100 22.09 11.33 -1.29
C PRO A 100 22.35 9.83 -1.09
N HIS A 101 21.41 9.11 -0.49
CA HIS A 101 21.50 7.68 -0.18
C HIS A 101 20.64 6.80 -1.10
N VAL A 102 19.92 7.40 -2.05
CA VAL A 102 19.21 6.66 -3.10
C VAL A 102 20.22 6.19 -4.15
N GLU A 103 20.23 4.89 -4.44
CA GLU A 103 21.13 4.31 -5.46
C GLU A 103 20.78 4.81 -6.87
N ALA A 104 21.78 4.93 -7.74
CA ALA A 104 21.64 5.53 -9.07
C ALA A 104 20.56 4.89 -9.94
N GLU A 105 20.30 3.59 -9.79
CA GLU A 105 19.21 2.88 -10.48
C GLU A 105 17.86 3.45 -10.11
N TYR A 106 17.60 3.64 -8.81
CA TYR A 106 16.32 4.15 -8.31
C TYR A 106 16.22 5.68 -8.44
N GLN A 107 17.36 6.38 -8.47
CA GLN A 107 17.36 7.80 -8.87
C GLN A 107 16.84 7.97 -10.31
N GLN A 108 17.22 7.07 -11.22
CA GLN A 108 16.71 7.09 -12.60
C GLN A 108 15.22 6.73 -12.68
N GLU A 109 14.74 5.77 -11.87
CA GLU A 109 13.34 5.41 -11.82
C GLU A 109 12.49 6.57 -11.28
N LEU A 110 12.88 7.20 -10.16
CA LEU A 110 12.19 8.35 -9.58
C LEU A 110 12.21 9.58 -10.51
N GLN A 111 13.33 9.86 -11.19
CA GLN A 111 13.39 10.92 -12.20
C GLN A 111 12.49 10.59 -13.40
N GLY A 112 12.41 9.32 -13.79
CA GLY A 112 11.49 8.86 -14.81
C GLY A 112 10.03 9.14 -14.46
N ILE A 113 9.62 8.91 -13.21
CA ILE A 113 8.25 9.25 -12.73
C ILE A 113 7.98 10.73 -12.95
N VAL A 114 8.90 11.60 -12.57
CA VAL A 114 8.78 13.05 -12.77
C VAL A 114 8.64 13.42 -14.25
N ASP A 115 9.42 12.78 -15.11
CA ASP A 115 9.38 13.04 -16.57
C ASP A 115 8.04 12.60 -17.17
N GLY A 116 7.48 11.47 -16.70
CA GLY A 116 6.15 11.00 -17.06
C GLY A 116 5.03 11.95 -16.61
N LEU A 117 5.11 12.40 -15.36
CA LEU A 117 4.21 13.40 -14.78
C LEU A 117 4.24 14.71 -15.58
N LYS A 118 5.43 15.24 -15.90
CA LYS A 118 5.59 16.46 -16.73
C LYS A 118 5.02 16.29 -18.12
N ALA A 119 5.17 15.11 -18.74
CA ALA A 119 4.56 14.83 -20.03
C ALA A 119 3.02 14.88 -20.01
N LYS A 120 2.41 14.69 -18.81
CA LYS A 120 0.97 14.83 -18.58
C LYS A 120 0.58 16.22 -18.09
N GLY A 121 1.53 17.15 -17.94
CA GLY A 121 1.31 18.53 -17.54
C GLY A 121 1.35 18.77 -16.03
N SER A 122 1.76 17.78 -15.24
CA SER A 122 1.94 17.93 -13.80
C SER A 122 3.03 18.94 -13.46
N LYS A 123 2.89 19.58 -12.29
CA LYS A 123 3.86 20.53 -11.74
C LYS A 123 4.71 19.91 -10.63
N LEU A 124 4.45 18.67 -10.27
CA LEU A 124 5.26 17.95 -9.29
C LEU A 124 6.71 17.82 -9.78
N ASP A 125 7.64 17.95 -8.87
CA ASP A 125 9.06 17.78 -9.17
C ASP A 125 9.67 16.57 -8.44
N LEU A 126 10.98 16.41 -8.58
CA LEU A 126 11.69 15.26 -8.03
C LEU A 126 11.51 15.14 -6.51
N TYR A 127 11.55 16.24 -5.78
CA TYR A 127 11.47 16.17 -4.33
C TYR A 127 10.06 16.02 -3.79
N ASP A 128 9.04 16.32 -4.60
CA ASP A 128 7.66 15.88 -4.29
C ASP A 128 7.54 14.35 -4.39
N VAL A 129 8.13 13.76 -5.45
CA VAL A 129 8.09 12.30 -5.65
C VAL A 129 8.95 11.56 -4.63
N VAL A 130 10.14 12.08 -4.27
CA VAL A 130 10.98 11.46 -3.23
C VAL A 130 10.32 11.57 -1.86
N ALA A 131 9.70 12.72 -1.52
CA ALA A 131 8.94 12.87 -0.28
C ALA A 131 7.75 11.92 -0.21
N LEU A 132 7.05 11.73 -1.34
CA LEU A 132 5.98 10.75 -1.46
C LEU A 132 6.46 9.32 -1.21
N ASN A 133 7.65 8.94 -1.71
CA ASN A 133 8.22 7.61 -1.48
C ASN A 133 8.69 7.37 -0.04
N ALA A 134 8.75 8.40 0.77
CA ALA A 134 9.17 8.33 2.17
C ALA A 134 8.07 8.81 3.14
N PHE A 135 6.79 8.68 2.74
CA PHE A 135 5.68 9.21 3.51
C PHE A 135 5.41 8.44 4.81
N GLU A 136 5.91 7.21 4.94
CA GLU A 136 5.95 6.48 6.21
C GLU A 136 7.25 6.79 6.98
N GLU A 137 8.41 6.90 6.29
CA GLU A 137 9.71 7.08 6.95
C GLU A 137 9.88 8.45 7.59
N VAL A 138 9.50 9.52 6.90
CA VAL A 138 9.83 10.89 7.37
C VAL A 138 8.95 11.32 8.53
N PRO A 139 7.61 11.27 8.45
CA PRO A 139 6.78 11.75 9.55
C PRO A 139 6.91 10.91 10.81
N ASP A 140 7.02 9.58 10.68
CA ASP A 140 6.90 8.66 11.78
C ASP A 140 8.23 8.25 12.43
N TYR A 141 9.35 8.41 11.71
CA TYR A 141 10.69 8.02 12.20
C TYR A 141 11.68 9.18 12.23
N TYR A 142 11.88 9.89 11.10
CA TYR A 142 12.83 11.00 11.05
C TYR A 142 12.39 12.19 11.89
N VAL A 143 11.13 12.59 11.85
CA VAL A 143 10.60 13.72 12.60
C VAL A 143 10.73 13.50 14.11
N PRO A 144 10.28 12.40 14.71
CA PRO A 144 10.47 12.15 16.15
C PRO A 144 11.94 12.09 16.55
N TRP A 145 12.81 11.49 15.72
CA TRP A 145 14.24 11.45 15.95
C TRP A 145 14.85 12.87 15.93
N LEU A 146 14.50 13.70 14.95
CA LEU A 146 14.96 15.07 14.83
C LEU A 146 14.52 15.93 16.03
N ASP A 147 13.26 15.81 16.43
CA ASP A 147 12.69 16.55 17.55
C ASP A 147 13.37 16.18 18.87
N LYS A 148 13.60 14.89 19.10
CA LYS A 148 14.38 14.42 20.25
C LYS A 148 15.81 14.99 20.23
N LYS A 149 16.47 14.98 19.07
CA LYS A 149 17.83 15.51 18.90
C LYS A 149 17.90 17.02 19.13
N GLN A 150 16.89 17.77 18.73
CA GLN A 150 16.81 19.23 18.87
C GLN A 150 16.17 19.67 20.19
N ALA A 151 15.78 18.74 21.07
CA ALA A 151 15.07 19.01 22.32
C ALA A 151 13.84 19.93 22.11
N VAL A 152 13.07 19.68 21.05
CA VAL A 152 11.86 20.45 20.73
C VAL A 152 10.81 20.21 21.81
N LEU A 153 10.50 21.27 22.57
CA LEU A 153 9.47 21.24 23.58
C LEU A 153 8.09 21.26 22.89
N ASN A 154 7.16 20.41 23.39
CA ASN A 154 5.81 20.29 22.87
C ASN A 154 5.70 19.77 21.42
N SER A 155 6.68 19.03 20.93
CA SER A 155 6.49 18.27 19.69
C SER A 155 5.35 17.27 19.89
N PRO A 156 4.44 17.11 18.91
CA PRO A 156 3.47 16.03 18.95
C PRO A 156 4.22 14.69 19.12
N ARG A 157 3.84 13.89 20.12
CA ARG A 157 4.37 12.54 20.24
C ARG A 157 3.72 11.71 19.15
N LEU A 158 4.31 11.68 17.98
CA LEU A 158 3.92 10.75 16.94
C LEU A 158 4.49 9.37 17.32
N LEU A 159 3.60 8.41 17.41
CA LEU A 159 3.99 7.01 17.57
C LEU A 159 3.87 6.40 16.18
N PRO A 160 4.91 5.75 15.65
CA PRO A 160 4.81 5.07 14.37
C PRO A 160 3.57 4.18 14.38
N PRO A 161 2.65 4.36 13.43
CA PRO A 161 1.46 3.53 13.36
C PRO A 161 1.89 2.09 13.11
N GLY A 162 1.28 1.15 13.79
CA GLY A 162 1.38 -0.23 13.42
C GLY A 162 0.38 -0.50 12.32
N ASN A 163 0.86 -0.59 11.10
CA ASN A 163 0.03 -0.90 9.95
C ASN A 163 0.11 -2.40 9.68
N CYS A 164 -0.99 -3.06 9.42
CA CYS A 164 -1.00 -4.41 8.86
C CYS A 164 -1.23 -5.58 9.83
N SER A 165 -1.62 -6.69 9.22
CA SER A 165 -1.79 -7.98 9.88
C SER A 165 -1.51 -9.10 8.88
N ALA A 166 -0.59 -10.01 9.18
CA ALA A 166 -0.07 -10.96 8.21
C ALA A 166 0.23 -12.33 8.79
N PHE A 167 0.27 -13.34 7.92
CA PHE A 167 0.86 -14.63 8.22
C PHE A 167 1.59 -15.23 7.03
N ILE A 168 2.51 -16.14 7.32
CA ILE A 168 3.12 -17.07 6.39
C ILE A 168 3.15 -18.46 7.02
N ALA A 169 2.76 -19.49 6.29
CA ALA A 169 2.71 -20.87 6.78
C ALA A 169 3.22 -21.85 5.73
N THR A 170 3.77 -23.00 6.19
CA THR A 170 4.28 -24.07 5.33
C THR A 170 4.23 -25.43 6.02
N GLY A 171 4.51 -26.51 5.30
CA GLY A 171 4.64 -27.86 5.84
C GLY A 171 3.33 -28.38 6.43
N SER A 172 3.37 -28.89 7.65
CA SER A 172 2.22 -29.52 8.32
C SER A 172 1.05 -28.55 8.62
N TYR A 173 1.21 -27.25 8.44
CA TYR A 173 0.17 -26.25 8.67
C TYR A 173 -0.71 -26.01 7.45
N THR A 174 -0.15 -26.15 6.25
CA THR A 174 -0.87 -25.91 4.99
C THR A 174 -1.45 -27.20 4.43
N LYS A 175 -2.48 -27.07 3.60
CA LYS A 175 -3.27 -28.17 3.06
C LYS A 175 -2.47 -29.12 2.15
N ASP A 176 -1.48 -28.61 1.44
CA ASP A 176 -0.64 -29.33 0.50
C ASP A 176 0.84 -29.32 0.87
N GLY A 177 1.19 -28.79 2.05
CA GLY A 177 2.56 -28.68 2.54
C GLY A 177 3.37 -27.56 1.93
N LYS A 178 2.79 -26.74 1.05
CA LYS A 178 3.46 -25.62 0.39
C LYS A 178 3.20 -24.30 1.11
N ILE A 179 3.97 -23.26 0.76
CA ILE A 179 3.85 -21.96 1.40
C ILE A 179 2.53 -21.29 1.02
N VAL A 180 1.86 -20.70 2.03
CA VAL A 180 0.73 -19.76 1.90
C VAL A 180 1.08 -18.49 2.64
N VAL A 181 0.86 -17.33 1.99
CA VAL A 181 1.11 -15.98 2.55
C VAL A 181 -0.16 -15.16 2.42
N ALA A 182 -0.49 -14.40 3.46
CA ALA A 182 -1.61 -13.46 3.41
C ALA A 182 -1.37 -12.22 4.28
N HIS A 183 -2.03 -11.12 3.88
CA HIS A 183 -1.81 -9.80 4.44
C HIS A 183 -3.07 -8.93 4.37
N ASN A 184 -3.32 -8.18 5.42
CA ASN A 184 -4.20 -7.01 5.44
C ASN A 184 -3.36 -5.76 5.60
N ASN A 185 -3.42 -4.85 4.65
CA ASN A 185 -2.92 -3.49 4.83
C ASN A 185 -3.86 -2.72 5.76
N TRP A 186 -3.30 -2.12 6.81
CA TRP A 186 -4.01 -1.21 7.69
C TRP A 186 -3.43 0.18 7.56
N THR A 187 -4.28 1.15 7.27
CA THR A 187 -3.89 2.56 7.23
C THR A 187 -5.12 3.45 7.42
N SER A 188 -4.95 4.78 7.40
CA SER A 188 -6.07 5.71 7.32
C SER A 188 -6.87 5.47 6.04
N TYR A 189 -8.19 5.64 6.09
CA TYR A 189 -9.02 5.52 4.89
C TYR A 189 -8.70 6.60 3.85
N LEU A 190 -8.16 7.74 4.29
CA LEU A 190 -7.67 8.80 3.42
C LEU A 190 -6.56 8.31 2.47
N HIS A 191 -5.64 7.49 2.96
CA HIS A 191 -4.60 6.86 2.14
C HIS A 191 -5.11 5.55 1.51
N GLY A 192 -5.78 4.71 2.28
CA GLY A 192 -6.16 3.36 1.87
C GLY A 192 -7.06 3.28 0.63
N GLU A 193 -7.95 4.24 0.43
CA GLU A 193 -8.80 4.28 -0.75
C GLU A 193 -8.04 4.65 -2.05
N ARG A 194 -6.79 5.15 -1.90
CA ARG A 194 -5.84 5.43 -2.98
C ARG A 194 -4.84 4.29 -3.19
N TRP A 195 -4.72 3.38 -2.23
CA TRP A 195 -3.76 2.28 -2.26
C TRP A 195 -4.31 1.08 -3.02
N VAL A 196 -4.62 1.28 -4.30
CA VAL A 196 -5.33 0.31 -5.13
C VAL A 196 -4.65 0.08 -6.49
N VAL A 197 -3.31 0.18 -6.53
CA VAL A 197 -2.54 -0.14 -7.74
C VAL A 197 -1.97 -1.55 -7.62
N MET A 198 -2.10 -2.32 -8.69
CA MET A 198 -1.44 -3.61 -8.88
C MET A 198 -0.34 -3.45 -9.91
N PHE A 199 0.91 -3.43 -9.45
CA PHE A 199 2.09 -3.27 -10.29
C PHE A 199 2.60 -4.61 -10.82
N ASP A 200 2.73 -4.72 -12.13
CA ASP A 200 3.44 -5.77 -12.84
C ASP A 200 4.67 -5.15 -13.50
N ILE A 201 5.83 -5.34 -12.87
CA ILE A 201 7.08 -4.68 -13.28
C ILE A 201 8.01 -5.71 -13.88
N VAL A 202 8.47 -5.45 -15.12
CA VAL A 202 9.44 -6.28 -15.84
C VAL A 202 10.71 -5.46 -16.09
N PRO A 203 11.62 -5.37 -15.09
CA PRO A 203 12.82 -4.57 -15.21
C PRO A 203 13.82 -5.20 -16.19
N GLN A 204 14.65 -4.37 -16.79
CA GLN A 204 15.73 -4.83 -17.67
C GLN A 204 16.75 -5.73 -16.94
N ARG A 205 16.88 -5.58 -15.62
CA ARG A 205 17.77 -6.36 -14.75
C ARG A 205 17.01 -6.82 -13.50
N GLY A 206 17.38 -8.00 -13.01
CA GLY A 206 16.77 -8.59 -11.84
C GLY A 206 15.49 -9.36 -12.17
N ASN A 207 14.69 -9.59 -11.18
CA ASN A 207 13.46 -10.36 -11.26
C ASN A 207 12.29 -9.48 -11.71
N SER A 208 11.35 -10.06 -12.47
CA SER A 208 10.01 -9.48 -12.61
C SER A 208 9.29 -9.50 -11.26
N ILE A 209 8.43 -8.51 -11.03
CA ILE A 209 7.74 -8.28 -9.76
C ILE A 209 6.24 -8.16 -10.04
N LEU A 210 5.42 -8.79 -9.21
CA LEU A 210 4.00 -8.51 -9.09
C LEU A 210 3.73 -8.13 -7.64
N MET A 211 3.29 -6.90 -7.40
CA MET A 211 3.04 -6.34 -6.08
C MET A 211 1.86 -5.36 -6.13
N ASP A 212 1.18 -5.14 -5.03
CA ASP A 212 0.32 -3.97 -4.92
C ASP A 212 1.14 -2.72 -4.58
N GLY A 213 0.51 -1.57 -4.49
CA GLY A 213 1.23 -0.36 -4.09
C GLY A 213 0.43 0.93 -4.19
N PHE A 214 1.07 1.99 -3.73
CA PHE A 214 0.54 3.33 -3.71
C PHE A 214 0.97 4.11 -4.98
N PRO A 215 0.12 4.97 -5.58
CA PRO A 215 0.49 5.69 -6.79
C PRO A 215 1.72 6.59 -6.59
N GLY A 216 2.74 6.42 -7.41
CA GLY A 216 3.98 7.22 -7.37
C GLY A 216 5.08 6.68 -6.46
N VAL A 217 4.80 5.62 -5.69
CA VAL A 217 5.78 4.92 -4.85
C VAL A 217 6.38 3.75 -5.62
N ILE A 218 7.70 3.56 -5.54
CA ILE A 218 8.42 2.54 -6.32
C ILE A 218 8.44 1.16 -5.66
N THR A 219 8.05 1.06 -4.40
CA THR A 219 7.83 -0.18 -3.64
C THR A 219 6.34 -0.42 -3.44
N SER A 220 5.98 -1.53 -2.83
CA SER A 220 4.62 -1.79 -2.37
C SER A 220 4.23 -0.88 -1.22
N ASP A 221 5.18 -0.60 -0.33
CA ASP A 221 5.11 0.19 0.89
C ASP A 221 4.29 -0.46 2.03
N ASP A 222 3.32 -1.30 1.74
CA ASP A 222 2.75 -2.29 2.65
C ASP A 222 3.31 -3.71 2.40
N ASP A 223 4.25 -3.74 1.52
CA ASP A 223 5.21 -4.77 1.19
C ASP A 223 4.62 -6.18 0.98
N PHE A 224 3.59 -6.28 0.15
CA PHE A 224 3.10 -7.55 -0.34
C PHE A 224 3.48 -7.76 -1.80
N GLY A 225 4.25 -8.81 -2.08
CA GLY A 225 4.66 -9.07 -3.45
C GLY A 225 5.27 -10.45 -3.69
N VAL A 226 5.39 -10.77 -4.97
CA VAL A 226 6.08 -11.97 -5.46
C VAL A 226 7.06 -11.58 -6.56
N ASN A 227 8.21 -12.26 -6.63
CA ASN A 227 9.15 -12.10 -7.73
C ASN A 227 9.30 -13.37 -8.58
N SER A 228 9.83 -13.20 -9.78
CA SER A 228 9.98 -14.32 -10.73
C SER A 228 10.96 -15.40 -10.27
N SER A 229 11.83 -15.11 -9.29
CA SER A 229 12.70 -16.10 -8.64
C SER A 229 11.93 -17.00 -7.66
N GLY A 230 10.73 -16.62 -7.24
CA GLY A 230 9.88 -17.37 -6.33
C GLY A 230 10.00 -16.95 -4.87
N ILE A 231 10.50 -15.74 -4.61
CA ILE A 231 10.42 -15.08 -3.32
C ILE A 231 9.02 -14.47 -3.19
N MET A 232 8.39 -14.69 -2.05
CA MET A 232 7.12 -14.13 -1.63
C MET A 232 7.37 -13.33 -0.37
N ILE A 233 6.87 -12.12 -0.29
CA ILE A 233 7.06 -11.25 0.87
C ILE A 233 5.75 -10.70 1.38
N THR A 234 5.74 -10.40 2.64
CA THR A 234 4.83 -9.48 3.31
C THR A 234 5.48 -8.92 4.56
N GLU A 235 4.94 -7.85 5.09
CA GLU A 235 5.46 -7.24 6.32
C GLU A 235 4.34 -6.81 7.27
N THR A 236 4.72 -6.40 8.47
CA THR A 236 3.93 -5.53 9.36
C THR A 236 4.86 -4.61 10.14
N THR A 237 4.48 -3.37 10.31
CA THR A 237 5.28 -2.36 11.00
C THR A 237 5.51 -2.70 12.47
N LEU A 238 6.71 -2.45 13.01
CA LEU A 238 7.02 -2.59 14.43
C LEU A 238 6.38 -1.46 15.25
N THR A 239 5.43 -1.82 16.13
CA THR A 239 4.72 -0.85 16.98
C THR A 239 5.66 -0.09 17.91
N GLN A 240 5.48 1.24 17.98
CA GLN A 240 6.20 2.16 18.87
C GLN A 240 7.72 2.07 18.75
N PHE A 241 8.22 1.73 17.58
CA PHE A 241 9.65 1.72 17.29
C PHE A 241 10.21 3.13 17.34
N HIS A 242 11.46 3.27 17.81
CA HIS A 242 12.18 4.52 17.82
C HIS A 242 13.65 4.32 17.41
N GLY A 243 14.10 5.14 16.50
CA GLY A 243 15.45 5.11 15.97
C GLY A 243 15.48 5.54 14.52
N PHE A 244 16.53 6.25 14.13
CA PHE A 244 16.73 6.65 12.74
C PHE A 244 18.20 7.00 12.51
N ASP A 245 18.78 6.52 11.41
CA ASP A 245 20.11 6.91 10.93
C ASP A 245 19.97 7.73 9.64
N PRO A 246 20.20 9.05 9.67
CA PRO A 246 20.08 9.91 8.49
C PRO A 246 21.13 9.63 7.42
N ASN A 247 22.12 8.76 7.69
CA ASN A 247 23.14 8.34 6.72
C ASN A 247 22.87 6.97 6.10
N GLY A 248 21.78 6.31 6.48
CA GLY A 248 21.40 5.01 5.94
C GLY A 248 20.65 5.13 4.62
N ILE A 249 20.43 3.98 3.97
CA ILE A 249 19.66 3.87 2.73
C ILE A 249 18.18 3.87 3.09
N PRO A 250 17.34 4.71 2.46
CA PRO A 250 15.89 4.73 2.71
C PRO A 250 15.25 3.36 2.52
N GLU A 251 14.20 3.08 3.29
CA GLU A 251 13.53 1.80 3.25
C GLU A 251 12.95 1.51 1.85
N PHE A 252 12.26 2.46 1.22
CA PHE A 252 11.67 2.28 -0.11
C PHE A 252 12.70 1.87 -1.17
N VAL A 253 13.99 2.22 -1.03
CA VAL A 253 15.08 1.77 -1.90
C VAL A 253 15.46 0.33 -1.59
N ARG A 254 15.59 -0.02 -0.30
CA ARG A 254 16.00 -1.35 0.15
C ARG A 254 14.94 -2.40 -0.17
N SER A 255 13.67 -2.12 0.11
CA SER A 255 12.53 -2.99 -0.19
C SER A 255 12.39 -3.20 -1.70
N ARG A 256 12.40 -2.12 -2.51
CA ARG A 256 12.37 -2.20 -3.97
C ARG A 256 13.51 -3.07 -4.52
N LYS A 257 14.73 -2.87 -4.03
CA LYS A 257 15.92 -3.61 -4.41
C LYS A 257 15.85 -5.07 -3.97
N ALA A 258 15.37 -5.34 -2.76
CA ALA A 258 15.28 -6.69 -2.24
C ALA A 258 14.30 -7.53 -3.08
N LEU A 259 13.13 -7.01 -3.40
CA LEU A 259 12.17 -7.73 -4.23
C LEU A 259 12.68 -7.92 -5.66
N GLN A 260 13.42 -6.94 -6.22
CA GLN A 260 13.98 -7.03 -7.57
C GLN A 260 15.16 -8.00 -7.68
N TYR A 261 16.03 -8.08 -6.67
CA TYR A 261 17.31 -8.78 -6.82
C TYR A 261 17.47 -10.02 -5.95
N ALA A 262 16.59 -10.26 -4.97
CA ALA A 262 16.70 -11.46 -4.15
C ALA A 262 16.31 -12.72 -4.93
N ASN A 263 17.16 -13.74 -4.83
CA ASN A 263 16.92 -15.07 -5.38
C ASN A 263 16.80 -16.13 -4.27
N SER A 264 16.97 -15.73 -3.04
CA SER A 264 16.87 -16.55 -1.82
C SER A 264 16.46 -15.69 -0.63
N ILE A 265 16.05 -16.32 0.48
CA ILE A 265 15.83 -15.63 1.76
C ILE A 265 17.10 -14.88 2.19
N ASP A 266 18.27 -15.50 2.03
CA ASP A 266 19.55 -14.88 2.44
C ASP A 266 19.87 -13.62 1.63
N ASP A 267 19.57 -13.61 0.33
CA ASP A 267 19.70 -12.40 -0.50
C ASP A 267 18.78 -11.27 -0.02
N TYR A 268 17.51 -11.61 0.24
CA TYR A 268 16.52 -10.64 0.70
C TYR A 268 16.97 -10.01 2.02
N VAL A 269 17.29 -10.83 3.01
CA VAL A 269 17.74 -10.40 4.34
C VAL A 269 19.02 -9.55 4.25
N ARG A 270 20.00 -9.96 3.44
CA ARG A 270 21.24 -9.21 3.23
C ARG A 270 20.98 -7.82 2.65
N ILE A 271 20.11 -7.72 1.63
CA ILE A 271 19.77 -6.44 1.00
C ILE A 271 19.04 -5.53 1.99
N MET A 272 18.04 -6.05 2.72
CA MET A 272 17.27 -5.26 3.68
C MET A 272 18.13 -4.73 4.84
N LYS A 273 19.11 -5.51 5.31
CA LYS A 273 20.03 -5.09 6.37
C LYS A 273 21.11 -4.11 5.91
N GLN A 274 21.45 -4.10 4.63
CA GLN A 274 22.55 -3.29 4.11
C GLN A 274 22.21 -1.79 4.16
N GLY A 275 22.93 -1.05 5.02
CA GLY A 275 22.72 0.39 5.15
C GLY A 275 21.35 0.75 5.71
N ASN A 276 20.72 -0.13 6.48
CA ASN A 276 19.43 0.11 7.11
C ASN A 276 19.43 1.43 7.90
N ASN A 277 18.50 2.32 7.59
CA ASN A 277 18.35 3.62 8.24
C ASN A 277 17.38 3.59 9.45
N GLY A 278 16.72 2.47 9.72
CA GLY A 278 15.71 2.32 10.77
C GLY A 278 14.38 3.00 10.46
N GLY A 279 14.27 3.70 9.33
CA GLY A 279 13.01 4.22 8.83
C GLY A 279 12.13 3.08 8.37
N TYR A 280 10.84 3.13 8.71
CA TYR A 280 9.83 2.11 8.49
C TYR A 280 10.32 0.72 8.95
N ALA A 281 10.57 0.60 10.27
CA ALA A 281 11.04 -0.64 10.88
C ALA A 281 9.94 -1.69 10.90
N ASN A 282 10.20 -2.86 10.34
CA ASN A 282 9.19 -3.87 10.03
C ASN A 282 9.55 -5.28 10.44
N ASP A 283 8.52 -6.10 10.61
CA ASP A 283 8.55 -7.55 10.67
C ASP A 283 8.34 -8.12 9.27
N TRP A 284 9.39 -8.62 8.65
CA TRP A 284 9.35 -9.19 7.31
C TRP A 284 9.08 -10.68 7.33
N LEU A 285 7.99 -11.13 6.70
CA LEU A 285 7.66 -12.52 6.47
C LEU A 285 8.05 -12.89 5.05
N ILE A 286 9.01 -13.79 4.90
CA ILE A 286 9.65 -14.10 3.61
C ILE A 286 9.48 -15.59 3.32
N GLY A 287 8.98 -15.93 2.13
CA GLY A 287 8.89 -17.30 1.63
C GLY A 287 9.78 -17.53 0.42
N ASP A 288 10.53 -18.63 0.43
CA ASP A 288 11.22 -19.13 -0.76
C ASP A 288 10.52 -20.40 -1.27
N ARG A 289 9.76 -20.26 -2.34
CA ARG A 289 9.05 -21.35 -3.00
C ARG A 289 9.97 -22.50 -3.43
N LYS A 290 11.24 -22.22 -3.77
CA LYS A 290 12.17 -23.24 -4.29
C LYS A 290 12.61 -24.21 -3.19
N THR A 291 12.78 -23.70 -1.98
CA THR A 291 13.24 -24.47 -0.81
C THR A 291 12.10 -24.87 0.11
N ASN A 292 10.88 -24.35 -0.14
CA ASN A 292 9.72 -24.45 0.74
C ASN A 292 10.00 -23.96 2.16
N GLU A 293 10.88 -22.97 2.29
CA GLU A 293 11.31 -22.38 3.54
C GLU A 293 10.65 -21.02 3.75
N ILE A 294 10.28 -20.75 4.99
CA ILE A 294 9.76 -19.46 5.43
C ILE A 294 10.70 -18.84 6.45
N ALA A 295 10.73 -17.51 6.47
CA ALA A 295 11.53 -16.76 7.44
C ALA A 295 10.75 -15.58 8.00
N TYR A 296 11.15 -15.16 9.21
CA TYR A 296 10.67 -13.98 9.89
C TYR A 296 11.88 -13.15 10.30
N LEU A 297 11.99 -11.95 9.74
CA LEU A 297 13.04 -10.98 10.04
C LEU A 297 12.43 -9.79 10.76
N GLU A 298 12.73 -9.59 12.04
CA GLU A 298 12.48 -8.29 12.68
C GLU A 298 13.62 -7.35 12.31
N LEU A 299 13.30 -6.27 11.62
CA LEU A 299 14.30 -5.33 11.11
C LEU A 299 14.24 -4.02 11.89
N GLY A 300 14.76 -4.04 13.12
CA GLY A 300 15.09 -2.83 13.86
C GLY A 300 16.35 -2.16 13.31
N LEU A 301 16.80 -1.08 13.93
CA LEU A 301 18.02 -0.38 13.54
C LEU A 301 19.29 -1.09 14.09
N LYS A 302 19.25 -1.56 15.33
CA LYS A 302 20.36 -2.24 16.03
C LYS A 302 20.18 -3.74 16.04
N HIS A 303 18.97 -4.21 16.36
CA HIS A 303 18.63 -5.61 16.47
C HIS A 303 17.89 -6.06 15.21
N THR A 304 18.39 -7.16 14.61
CA THR A 304 17.83 -7.67 13.35
C THR A 304 17.77 -9.20 13.37
N PRO A 305 17.05 -9.78 14.35
CA PRO A 305 16.94 -11.24 14.48
C PRO A 305 16.21 -11.86 13.30
N LEU A 306 16.56 -13.12 13.02
CA LEU A 306 16.00 -13.89 11.90
C LEU A 306 15.64 -15.30 12.37
N TRP A 307 14.39 -15.67 12.21
CA TRP A 307 13.91 -17.05 12.42
C TRP A 307 13.55 -17.69 11.10
N ARG A 308 13.74 -19.00 10.99
CA ARG A 308 13.49 -19.76 9.75
C ARG A 308 12.79 -21.08 10.06
N SER A 309 11.94 -21.56 9.14
CA SER A 309 11.28 -22.86 9.26
C SER A 309 10.95 -23.46 7.89
N LYS A 310 10.93 -24.80 7.84
CA LYS A 310 10.38 -25.58 6.71
C LYS A 310 9.10 -26.32 7.08
N ASP A 311 8.69 -26.22 8.34
CA ASP A 311 7.44 -26.81 8.85
C ASP A 311 6.93 -25.95 10.01
N GLY A 312 5.96 -25.10 9.75
CA GLY A 312 5.44 -24.18 10.75
C GLY A 312 4.78 -22.94 10.13
N TYR A 313 4.71 -21.90 10.93
CA TYR A 313 4.17 -20.61 10.54
C TYR A 313 4.87 -19.47 11.29
N PHE A 314 4.76 -18.26 10.71
CA PHE A 314 4.98 -17.01 11.39
C PHE A 314 3.74 -16.12 11.19
N VAL A 315 3.40 -15.39 12.25
CA VAL A 315 2.31 -14.42 12.24
C VAL A 315 2.86 -13.09 12.72
N SER A 316 2.35 -12.01 12.17
CA SER A 316 2.68 -10.66 12.60
C SER A 316 1.44 -9.76 12.59
N SER A 317 1.37 -8.91 13.58
CA SER A 317 0.32 -7.92 13.77
C SER A 317 0.90 -6.69 14.48
N ASN A 318 2.09 -6.28 14.01
CA ASN A 318 2.86 -5.19 14.61
C ASN A 318 3.40 -5.56 16.00
N PHE A 319 3.69 -6.83 16.20
CA PHE A 319 4.09 -7.41 17.48
C PHE A 319 5.58 -7.75 17.48
N ALA A 320 6.40 -6.93 18.14
CA ALA A 320 7.81 -7.23 18.32
C ALA A 320 8.00 -8.46 19.23
N ARG A 321 8.89 -9.38 18.85
CA ARG A 321 9.15 -10.67 19.52
C ARG A 321 10.49 -10.71 20.23
N ASP A 322 11.51 -10.10 19.63
CA ASP A 322 12.87 -10.12 20.17
C ASP A 322 12.96 -9.27 21.44
N PRO A 323 13.36 -9.84 22.59
CA PRO A 323 13.40 -9.10 23.85
C PRO A 323 14.41 -7.93 23.84
N ASP A 324 15.52 -8.05 23.11
CA ASP A 324 16.52 -7.00 23.02
C ASP A 324 16.03 -5.86 22.13
N LEU A 325 15.36 -6.18 21.01
CA LEU A 325 14.70 -5.19 20.16
C LEU A 325 13.60 -4.43 20.93
N ILE A 326 12.70 -5.15 21.59
CA ILE A 326 11.62 -4.55 22.40
C ILE A 326 12.21 -3.58 23.41
N LYS A 327 13.21 -4.01 24.17
CA LYS A 327 13.82 -3.23 25.25
C LYS A 327 14.57 -2.00 24.76
N ASP A 328 15.34 -2.13 23.66
CA ASP A 328 16.31 -1.12 23.24
C ASP A 328 15.78 -0.16 22.17
N GLU A 329 14.73 -0.58 21.43
CA GLU A 329 14.27 0.11 20.23
C GLU A 329 12.75 0.38 20.18
N THR A 330 11.99 -0.03 21.21
CA THR A 330 10.53 0.25 21.25
C THR A 330 10.08 0.73 22.64
N ASP A 331 8.88 1.33 22.68
CA ASP A 331 8.13 1.58 23.92
C ASP A 331 7.00 0.53 24.07
N PHE A 332 6.99 -0.53 23.26
CA PHE A 332 5.94 -1.54 23.17
C PHE A 332 5.91 -2.48 24.40
N ASP A 333 4.71 -2.69 24.97
CA ASP A 333 4.51 -3.70 26.01
C ASP A 333 3.86 -4.97 25.42
N PRO A 334 4.61 -6.08 25.27
CA PRO A 334 4.08 -7.33 24.74
C PRO A 334 3.08 -8.03 25.68
N ASN A 335 2.92 -7.56 26.92
CA ASN A 335 2.04 -8.17 27.93
C ASN A 335 0.66 -7.48 28.02
N ASP A 336 0.50 -6.29 27.46
CA ASP A 336 -0.79 -5.59 27.45
C ASP A 336 -1.73 -6.15 26.37
N MET A 337 -2.46 -7.19 26.76
CA MET A 337 -3.41 -7.87 25.87
C MET A 337 -4.59 -6.99 25.42
N SER A 338 -4.78 -5.81 26.01
CA SER A 338 -5.84 -4.88 25.62
C SER A 338 -5.51 -4.10 24.36
N THR A 339 -4.24 -4.07 23.96
CA THR A 339 -3.80 -3.37 22.74
C THR A 339 -4.14 -4.12 21.46
N SER A 340 -4.34 -3.40 20.36
CA SER A 340 -4.65 -3.98 19.06
C SER A 340 -3.56 -4.99 18.57
N PRO A 341 -2.25 -4.69 18.62
CA PRO A 341 -1.22 -5.64 18.23
C PRO A 341 -1.29 -6.97 18.98
N ASN A 342 -1.41 -6.93 20.30
CA ASN A 342 -1.42 -8.13 21.15
C ASN A 342 -2.71 -8.95 20.98
N ALA A 343 -3.87 -8.30 20.92
CA ALA A 343 -5.14 -8.99 20.70
C ALA A 343 -5.20 -9.69 19.34
N ARG A 344 -4.73 -9.02 18.27
CA ARG A 344 -4.64 -9.61 16.92
C ARG A 344 -3.60 -10.73 16.84
N HIS A 345 -2.47 -10.59 17.55
CA HIS A 345 -1.47 -11.66 17.65
C HIS A 345 -2.07 -12.92 18.28
N ALA A 346 -2.79 -12.77 19.40
CA ALA A 346 -3.47 -13.89 20.05
C ALA A 346 -4.50 -14.56 19.11
N ARG A 347 -5.22 -13.76 18.30
CA ARG A 347 -6.16 -14.30 17.30
C ARG A 347 -5.46 -15.10 16.22
N TRP A 348 -4.35 -14.59 15.68
CA TRP A 348 -3.54 -15.34 14.71
C TRP A 348 -3.07 -16.68 15.26
N GLU A 349 -2.54 -16.70 16.48
CA GLU A 349 -2.07 -17.94 17.14
C GLU A 349 -3.20 -18.96 17.30
N GLU A 350 -4.40 -18.50 17.64
CA GLU A 350 -5.60 -19.35 17.73
C GLU A 350 -5.98 -19.94 16.38
N LEU A 351 -6.08 -19.11 15.33
CA LEU A 351 -6.45 -19.53 13.98
C LEU A 351 -5.44 -20.52 13.39
N MET A 352 -4.15 -20.30 13.56
CA MET A 352 -3.09 -21.20 13.12
C MET A 352 -3.22 -22.58 13.77
N LYS A 353 -3.45 -22.63 15.09
CA LYS A 353 -3.61 -23.90 15.85
C LYS A 353 -4.86 -24.67 15.45
N GLN A 354 -6.00 -23.97 15.33
CA GLN A 354 -7.30 -24.57 14.99
C GLN A 354 -7.35 -25.12 13.55
N ASN A 355 -6.56 -24.54 12.65
CA ASN A 355 -6.60 -24.84 11.22
C ASN A 355 -5.33 -25.52 10.69
N LYS A 356 -4.54 -26.10 11.57
CA LYS A 356 -3.34 -26.87 11.18
C LYS A 356 -3.70 -27.92 10.11
N GLY A 357 -2.96 -27.95 9.01
CA GLY A 357 -3.15 -28.86 7.89
C GLY A 357 -4.30 -28.51 6.94
N LYS A 358 -4.92 -27.32 7.10
CA LYS A 358 -6.06 -26.91 6.28
C LYS A 358 -5.81 -25.59 5.54
N ILE A 359 -4.73 -24.88 5.89
CA ILE A 359 -4.49 -23.52 5.40
C ILE A 359 -4.23 -23.56 3.89
N ASP A 360 -5.07 -22.86 3.14
CA ASP A 360 -4.96 -22.55 1.72
C ASP A 360 -5.38 -21.09 1.47
N VAL A 361 -5.29 -20.59 0.23
CA VAL A 361 -5.63 -19.21 -0.12
C VAL A 361 -7.09 -18.87 0.22
N ALA A 362 -8.02 -19.83 0.06
CA ALA A 362 -9.43 -19.58 0.36
C ALA A 362 -9.67 -19.41 1.87
N LEU A 363 -8.99 -20.19 2.70
CA LEU A 363 -9.04 -20.04 4.15
C LEU A 363 -8.30 -18.78 4.62
N ALA A 364 -7.21 -18.41 3.95
CA ALA A 364 -6.51 -17.16 4.20
C ALA A 364 -7.42 -15.93 4.01
N GLN A 365 -8.23 -15.90 2.94
CA GLN A 365 -9.21 -14.82 2.72
C GLN A 365 -10.26 -14.74 3.85
N GLN A 366 -10.63 -15.87 4.45
CA GLN A 366 -11.53 -15.90 5.60
C GLN A 366 -10.86 -15.32 6.85
N PHE A 367 -9.60 -15.68 7.11
CA PHE A 367 -8.84 -15.13 8.22
C PHE A 367 -8.68 -13.60 8.11
N LEU A 368 -8.39 -13.11 6.91
CA LEU A 368 -8.26 -11.67 6.66
C LEU A 368 -9.58 -10.91 6.89
N SER A 369 -10.72 -11.60 6.88
CA SER A 369 -12.05 -11.04 7.10
C SER A 369 -12.57 -11.21 8.54
N ASP A 370 -11.73 -11.70 9.45
CA ASP A 370 -12.10 -12.06 10.83
C ASP A 370 -12.25 -10.83 11.72
N HIS A 371 -13.36 -10.76 12.48
CA HIS A 371 -13.68 -9.68 13.41
C HIS A 371 -13.64 -10.10 14.87
N PHE A 372 -13.15 -11.30 15.17
CA PHE A 372 -13.12 -11.77 16.55
C PHE A 372 -12.10 -11.02 17.39
N ASP A 373 -12.57 -10.28 18.38
CA ASP A 373 -11.76 -9.64 19.41
C ASP A 373 -11.32 -10.67 20.45
N SER A 374 -10.04 -11.02 20.43
CA SER A 374 -9.47 -12.01 21.35
C SER A 374 -9.39 -11.54 22.81
N TYR A 375 -9.44 -10.25 23.06
CA TYR A 375 -9.45 -9.69 24.41
C TYR A 375 -10.85 -9.68 24.98
N GLU A 376 -11.84 -9.11 24.29
CA GLU A 376 -13.23 -9.04 24.74
C GLU A 376 -14.01 -10.36 24.54
N LYS A 377 -13.45 -11.32 23.77
CA LYS A 377 -14.10 -12.57 23.39
C LYS A 377 -15.43 -12.37 22.66
N LYS A 378 -15.44 -11.43 21.73
CA LYS A 378 -16.63 -11.05 20.96
C LYS A 378 -16.34 -11.01 19.45
N GLU A 379 -17.36 -11.30 18.66
CA GLU A 379 -17.37 -11.13 17.20
C GLU A 379 -18.00 -9.77 16.90
N GLU A 380 -17.17 -8.75 16.70
CA GLU A 380 -17.62 -7.39 16.35
C GLU A 380 -16.52 -6.61 15.61
N PRO A 381 -16.87 -5.80 14.59
CA PRO A 381 -15.91 -4.92 13.94
C PRO A 381 -15.35 -3.90 14.93
N ASN A 382 -14.05 -3.95 15.17
CA ASN A 382 -13.33 -3.01 16.01
C ASN A 382 -11.83 -2.98 15.66
N GLU A 383 -11.01 -2.28 16.42
CA GLU A 383 -9.57 -2.14 16.24
C GLU A 383 -8.75 -3.39 16.61
N ARG A 384 -9.36 -4.43 17.18
CA ARG A 384 -8.68 -5.67 17.61
C ARG A 384 -9.00 -6.89 16.74
N GLY A 385 -9.91 -6.75 15.76
CA GLY A 385 -10.15 -7.77 14.74
C GLY A 385 -9.03 -7.80 13.70
N LEU A 386 -8.82 -8.91 13.00
CA LEU A 386 -7.85 -8.99 11.89
C LEU A 386 -8.30 -8.13 10.70
N CYS A 387 -9.60 -8.09 10.40
CA CYS A 387 -10.21 -7.07 9.56
C CYS A 387 -10.59 -5.87 10.45
N GLY A 388 -9.61 -5.01 10.70
CA GLY A 388 -9.77 -3.93 11.65
C GLY A 388 -10.67 -2.79 11.16
N HIS A 389 -11.46 -2.28 12.10
CA HIS A 389 -12.38 -1.16 11.92
C HIS A 389 -12.20 -0.17 13.08
N SER A 390 -11.16 0.68 13.00
CA SER A 390 -10.94 1.69 14.04
C SER A 390 -12.02 2.76 14.03
N ASP A 391 -12.62 3.01 12.86
CA ASP A 391 -13.78 3.91 12.69
C ASP A 391 -15.05 3.46 13.43
N ALA A 392 -15.11 2.21 13.85
CA ALA A 392 -16.19 1.67 14.67
C ALA A 392 -15.83 1.59 16.18
N SER A 393 -14.59 1.93 16.56
CA SER A 393 -14.11 1.76 17.93
C SER A 393 -14.09 3.06 18.72
N PRO A 394 -14.77 3.13 19.89
CA PRO A 394 -14.70 4.28 20.77
C PRO A 394 -13.37 4.39 21.54
N ARG A 395 -12.47 3.41 21.42
CA ARG A 395 -11.19 3.37 22.12
C ARG A 395 -10.05 3.95 21.28
N GLY A 396 -10.14 3.86 19.92
CA GLY A 396 -9.03 4.15 19.05
C GLY A 396 -7.89 3.13 19.21
N ILE A 397 -6.68 3.50 18.78
CA ILE A 397 -5.47 2.69 18.97
C ILE A 397 -4.40 3.60 19.57
N GLU A 398 -4.35 3.68 20.90
CA GLU A 398 -3.45 4.60 21.63
C GLU A 398 -1.99 4.39 21.27
N VAL A 399 -1.56 3.14 21.13
CA VAL A 399 -0.17 2.78 20.78
C VAL A 399 0.27 3.28 19.40
N TRP A 400 -0.66 3.77 18.57
CA TRP A 400 -0.43 4.37 17.25
C TRP A 400 -0.86 5.83 17.17
N SER A 401 -1.27 6.43 18.28
CA SER A 401 -1.86 7.78 18.32
C SER A 401 -3.14 7.92 17.48
N TRP A 402 -3.86 6.82 17.23
CA TRP A 402 -5.17 6.86 16.59
C TRP A 402 -6.25 7.12 17.62
N GLU A 403 -6.93 8.25 17.51
CA GLU A 403 -8.01 8.68 18.39
C GLU A 403 -9.23 7.75 18.28
N ALA A 404 -10.16 7.87 19.23
CA ALA A 404 -11.46 7.20 19.17
C ALA A 404 -12.13 7.42 17.82
N TYR A 405 -12.66 6.35 17.22
CA TYR A 405 -13.31 6.38 15.92
C TYR A 405 -12.41 6.85 14.76
N PHE A 406 -11.09 6.74 14.88
CA PHE A 406 -10.19 7.14 13.79
C PHE A 406 -10.58 6.45 12.46
N PRO A 407 -10.76 7.22 11.34
CA PRO A 407 -11.13 6.65 10.04
C PRO A 407 -9.97 5.88 9.44
N GLY A 408 -9.76 4.67 9.90
CA GLY A 408 -8.67 3.78 9.53
C GLY A 408 -8.96 2.34 9.93
N GLY A 409 -8.13 1.43 9.45
CA GLY A 409 -8.23 0.00 9.67
C GLY A 409 -7.74 -0.79 8.46
N ALA A 410 -8.23 -2.00 8.26
CA ALA A 410 -7.89 -2.82 7.11
C ALA A 410 -8.53 -2.25 5.83
N VAL A 411 -7.70 -1.78 4.90
CA VAL A 411 -8.13 -1.11 3.67
C VAL A 411 -8.03 -2.01 2.44
N GLN A 412 -7.39 -3.16 2.56
CA GLN A 412 -7.28 -4.19 1.52
C GLN A 412 -6.76 -5.49 2.11
N GLY A 413 -7.06 -6.61 1.43
CA GLY A 413 -6.52 -7.92 1.75
C GLY A 413 -5.87 -8.59 0.55
N LYS A 414 -4.79 -9.35 0.77
CA LYS A 414 -4.03 -10.05 -0.27
C LYS A 414 -3.60 -11.43 0.19
N ALA A 415 -3.55 -12.38 -0.76
CA ALA A 415 -3.03 -13.71 -0.49
C ALA A 415 -2.38 -14.34 -1.73
N THR A 416 -1.41 -15.20 -1.50
CA THR A 416 -0.81 -16.04 -2.54
C THR A 416 -0.33 -17.36 -1.94
N ASP A 417 -0.05 -18.33 -2.80
CA ASP A 417 0.61 -19.59 -2.44
C ASP A 417 1.76 -19.91 -3.40
N SER A 418 2.51 -20.96 -3.09
CA SER A 418 3.63 -21.39 -3.92
C SER A 418 3.28 -21.67 -5.39
N ASP A 419 2.07 -22.19 -5.67
CA ASP A 419 1.64 -22.49 -7.04
C ASP A 419 1.20 -21.23 -7.79
N MET A 420 0.58 -20.30 -7.11
CA MET A 420 0.26 -18.97 -7.63
C MET A 420 1.54 -18.16 -7.87
N ALA A 421 2.44 -18.09 -6.90
CA ALA A 421 3.72 -17.38 -7.00
C ALA A 421 4.59 -17.93 -8.15
N ARG A 422 4.57 -19.26 -8.39
CA ARG A 422 5.24 -19.86 -9.56
C ARG A 422 4.73 -19.32 -10.88
N LYS A 423 3.49 -18.88 -10.93
CA LYS A 423 2.84 -18.30 -12.11
C LYS A 423 2.82 -16.78 -12.07
N MET A 424 3.52 -16.17 -11.12
CA MET A 424 3.46 -14.73 -10.86
C MET A 424 2.00 -14.28 -10.68
N GLN A 425 1.30 -14.88 -9.71
CA GLN A 425 -0.11 -14.63 -9.41
C GLN A 425 -0.31 -14.35 -7.93
N LEU A 426 -1.31 -13.53 -7.64
CA LEU A 426 -1.85 -13.31 -6.31
C LEU A 426 -3.36 -13.04 -6.40
N VAL A 427 -4.05 -13.09 -5.28
CA VAL A 427 -5.45 -12.66 -5.16
C VAL A 427 -5.52 -11.49 -4.19
N ALA A 428 -6.27 -10.45 -4.55
CA ALA A 428 -6.42 -9.23 -3.77
C ALA A 428 -7.86 -8.72 -3.74
N ARG A 429 -8.22 -8.01 -2.68
CA ARG A 429 -9.47 -7.30 -2.50
C ARG A 429 -9.18 -5.86 -2.12
N ALA A 430 -9.68 -4.90 -2.88
CA ALA A 430 -9.69 -3.48 -2.52
C ALA A 430 -10.83 -3.20 -1.53
N GLY A 431 -10.62 -2.27 -0.61
CA GLY A 431 -11.54 -2.02 0.50
C GLY A 431 -11.46 -3.09 1.58
N HIS A 432 -12.33 -3.01 2.57
CA HIS A 432 -12.28 -3.95 3.70
C HIS A 432 -12.32 -5.42 3.24
N PRO A 433 -11.41 -6.27 3.74
CA PRO A 433 -11.40 -7.70 3.42
C PRO A 433 -12.71 -8.42 3.71
N CYS A 434 -13.47 -7.98 4.70
CA CYS A 434 -14.81 -8.50 5.03
C CYS A 434 -15.89 -8.13 4.00
N GLY A 435 -15.67 -7.09 3.19
CA GLY A 435 -16.62 -6.61 2.19
C GLY A 435 -17.53 -5.48 2.65
N ALA A 436 -17.27 -4.89 3.80
CA ALA A 436 -17.95 -3.68 4.25
C ALA A 436 -17.52 -2.46 3.43
N ASP A 437 -18.44 -1.55 3.16
CA ASP A 437 -18.17 -0.25 2.56
C ASP A 437 -18.00 0.81 3.66
N PHE A 438 -17.13 1.79 3.44
CA PHE A 438 -17.03 3.00 4.24
C PHE A 438 -17.66 4.18 3.50
N ASN A 439 -18.48 4.98 4.22
CA ASN A 439 -19.10 6.18 3.67
C ASN A 439 -18.57 7.44 4.37
N ALA A 440 -17.71 8.18 3.68
CA ALA A 440 -17.02 9.35 4.21
C ALA A 440 -17.96 10.46 4.69
N LYS A 441 -19.01 10.75 3.92
CA LYS A 441 -19.96 11.82 4.26
C LYS A 441 -20.77 11.48 5.52
N ALA A 442 -21.25 10.24 5.64
CA ALA A 442 -22.01 9.80 6.80
C ALA A 442 -21.11 9.76 8.04
N PHE A 443 -19.87 9.30 7.88
CA PHE A 443 -18.87 9.26 8.93
C PHE A 443 -18.54 10.67 9.46
N LEU A 444 -18.17 11.61 8.60
CA LEU A 444 -17.81 12.97 9.00
C LEU A 444 -18.97 13.75 9.64
N ALA A 445 -20.21 13.38 9.33
CA ALA A 445 -21.38 13.96 9.99
C ALA A 445 -21.52 13.50 11.45
N GLN A 446 -21.02 12.31 11.80
CA GLN A 446 -21.03 11.74 13.15
C GLN A 446 -19.75 12.07 13.93
N HIS A 447 -18.64 12.25 13.24
CA HIS A 447 -17.30 12.46 13.77
C HIS A 447 -16.67 13.75 13.22
N PRO A 448 -17.17 14.94 13.64
CA PRO A 448 -16.69 16.23 13.15
C PRO A 448 -15.25 16.55 13.56
N GLU A 449 -14.67 15.85 14.52
CA GLU A 449 -13.26 15.92 14.91
C GLU A 449 -12.31 15.57 13.74
N PHE A 450 -12.78 14.76 12.81
CA PHE A 450 -12.04 14.41 11.58
C PHE A 450 -12.37 15.29 10.36
N ALA A 451 -13.09 16.41 10.56
CA ALA A 451 -13.48 17.30 9.46
C ALA A 451 -12.28 17.88 8.66
N TRP A 452 -11.07 17.86 9.23
CA TRP A 452 -9.85 18.23 8.54
C TRP A 452 -9.54 17.32 7.32
N GLN A 453 -10.06 16.10 7.30
CA GLN A 453 -9.93 15.16 6.18
C GLN A 453 -10.97 15.40 5.06
N ALA A 454 -12.03 16.17 5.33
CA ALA A 454 -13.16 16.36 4.42
C ALA A 454 -12.79 16.77 2.99
N PRO A 455 -11.72 17.55 2.73
CA PRO A 455 -11.35 17.90 1.36
C PRO A 455 -10.94 16.70 0.49
N LEU A 456 -10.42 15.63 1.09
CA LEU A 456 -9.79 14.52 0.36
C LEU A 456 -10.29 13.13 0.79
N LEU A 457 -10.97 12.98 1.93
CA LEU A 457 -11.57 11.72 2.36
C LEU A 457 -12.75 11.35 1.47
N ARG A 458 -12.75 10.16 0.90
CA ARG A 458 -13.78 9.64 -0.01
C ARG A 458 -14.36 8.32 0.52
N ASP A 459 -15.47 7.90 -0.08
CA ASP A 459 -16.03 6.57 0.16
C ASP A 459 -15.03 5.50 -0.25
N MET A 460 -14.85 4.49 0.60
CA MET A 460 -14.08 3.30 0.26
C MET A 460 -15.05 2.13 0.05
N LYS A 461 -15.09 1.61 -1.18
CA LYS A 461 -15.94 0.49 -1.53
C LYS A 461 -15.14 -0.79 -1.60
N ALA A 462 -15.67 -1.83 -0.96
CA ALA A 462 -15.06 -3.15 -1.04
C ALA A 462 -15.34 -3.82 -2.39
N GLY A 463 -14.27 -4.09 -3.15
CA GLY A 463 -14.32 -4.85 -4.39
C GLY A 463 -14.49 -6.36 -4.14
N PRO A 464 -14.63 -7.16 -5.19
CA PRO A 464 -14.54 -8.62 -5.09
C PRO A 464 -13.09 -9.07 -4.89
N TRP A 465 -12.88 -10.24 -4.28
CA TRP A 465 -11.60 -10.92 -4.36
C TRP A 465 -11.24 -11.19 -5.81
N THR A 466 -10.16 -10.62 -6.30
CA THR A 466 -9.77 -10.62 -7.71
C THR A 466 -8.38 -11.21 -7.87
N GLN A 467 -8.23 -12.16 -8.78
CA GLN A 467 -6.93 -12.73 -9.11
C GLN A 467 -6.21 -11.85 -10.13
N PHE A 468 -4.94 -11.58 -9.86
CA PHE A 468 -4.01 -10.89 -10.75
C PHE A 468 -2.84 -11.79 -11.13
N LYS A 469 -2.26 -11.51 -12.30
CA LYS A 469 -1.14 -12.25 -12.85
C LYS A 469 -0.23 -11.30 -13.63
N SER A 470 1.08 -11.52 -13.58
CA SER A 470 2.02 -10.82 -14.47
C SER A 470 1.66 -11.06 -15.93
N GLY A 471 1.62 -9.99 -16.73
CA GLY A 471 1.18 -9.99 -18.12
C GLY A 471 -0.32 -10.08 -18.34
N ASP A 472 -1.14 -9.83 -17.31
CA ASP A 472 -2.61 -9.75 -17.47
C ASP A 472 -3.01 -8.69 -18.50
N ARG A 473 -4.16 -8.92 -19.16
CA ARG A 473 -4.78 -7.99 -20.11
C ARG A 473 -6.24 -7.77 -19.77
N GLU A 474 -6.79 -6.65 -20.17
CA GLU A 474 -8.19 -6.27 -19.88
C GLU A 474 -9.20 -7.35 -20.30
N ASN A 475 -8.98 -8.02 -21.43
CA ASN A 475 -9.88 -9.00 -22.01
C ASN A 475 -9.70 -10.45 -21.51
N ALA A 476 -8.85 -10.70 -20.51
CA ALA A 476 -8.60 -12.04 -19.97
C ALA A 476 -9.74 -12.58 -19.08
N GLN A 477 -10.88 -11.88 -18.98
CA GLN A 477 -11.92 -12.15 -17.97
C GLN A 477 -12.94 -13.23 -18.32
N THR A 478 -12.94 -13.86 -19.48
CA THR A 478 -14.05 -14.76 -19.86
C THR A 478 -13.75 -16.25 -19.76
N ALA A 479 -12.62 -16.68 -19.27
CA ALA A 479 -12.30 -18.09 -19.10
C ALA A 479 -12.15 -18.49 -17.62
N GLY A 480 -13.27 -18.73 -16.95
CA GLY A 480 -13.29 -19.61 -15.78
C GLY A 480 -13.41 -18.95 -14.42
N SER A 481 -14.60 -18.72 -13.97
CA SER A 481 -15.05 -19.11 -12.62
C SER A 481 -16.57 -19.12 -12.56
N LYS A 482 -17.16 -20.24 -12.94
CA LYS A 482 -18.39 -20.66 -12.26
C LYS A 482 -17.96 -21.21 -10.89
N SER A 483 -17.63 -20.35 -9.94
CA SER A 483 -17.65 -20.72 -8.56
C SER A 483 -19.13 -20.95 -8.21
N LYS A 484 -19.48 -22.20 -7.97
CA LYS A 484 -20.74 -22.52 -7.29
C LYS A 484 -20.70 -21.78 -5.97
N GLY A 485 -21.50 -20.72 -5.86
CA GLY A 485 -21.70 -19.99 -4.62
C GLY A 485 -22.16 -20.98 -3.55
N ILE A 486 -21.28 -21.25 -2.60
CA ILE A 486 -21.67 -21.87 -1.34
C ILE A 486 -22.45 -20.77 -0.62
N LYS A 487 -23.78 -20.92 -0.58
CA LYS A 487 -24.64 -20.14 0.30
C LYS A 487 -24.22 -20.45 1.74
N VAL A 488 -23.39 -19.60 2.31
CA VAL A 488 -23.20 -19.58 3.77
C VAL A 488 -24.47 -18.98 4.35
N ILE A 489 -25.28 -19.82 4.97
CA ILE A 489 -26.42 -19.38 5.76
C ILE A 489 -25.85 -18.88 7.10
N LEU A 490 -25.54 -17.59 7.17
CA LEU A 490 -25.35 -16.92 8.43
C LEU A 490 -26.71 -16.81 9.13
N LYS A 491 -27.00 -17.74 10.04
CA LYS A 491 -28.07 -17.59 11.03
C LYS A 491 -27.54 -16.73 12.19
N GLY A 492 -27.53 -15.41 11.99
CA GLY A 492 -27.46 -14.44 13.06
C GLY A 492 -28.70 -13.55 13.00
N PRO A 493 -29.27 -13.10 14.13
CA PRO A 493 -30.46 -12.25 14.12
C PRO A 493 -30.13 -10.91 13.44
N ALA A 494 -30.97 -10.49 12.51
CA ALA A 494 -30.90 -9.19 11.87
C ALA A 494 -30.95 -8.08 12.96
N LEU A 495 -29.90 -7.25 13.00
CA LEU A 495 -29.90 -6.04 13.81
C LEU A 495 -30.96 -5.09 13.28
N LYS A 496 -31.98 -4.83 14.12
CA LYS A 496 -32.95 -3.75 13.86
C LYS A 496 -32.25 -2.40 14.10
N PRO A 497 -32.47 -1.39 13.24
CA PRO A 497 -32.02 -0.05 13.52
C PRO A 497 -32.71 0.47 14.83
N PRO A 498 -32.02 1.33 15.62
CA PRO A 498 -32.63 1.92 16.83
C PRO A 498 -33.83 2.77 16.43
N SER A 499 -34.97 2.52 17.08
CA SER A 499 -36.18 3.31 16.94
C SER A 499 -35.95 4.68 17.58
N ALA A 500 -36.18 5.73 16.81
CA ALA A 500 -36.35 7.09 17.32
C ALA A 500 -37.71 7.17 18.07
N ASP A 501 -37.71 6.93 19.36
CA ASP A 501 -38.82 7.34 20.20
C ASP A 501 -38.25 7.79 21.56
N GLY A 502 -38.13 9.09 21.68
CA GLY A 502 -37.96 9.75 22.98
C GLY A 502 -39.29 9.74 23.71
N LYS A 503 -39.29 9.24 24.97
CA LYS A 503 -40.22 9.70 26.00
C LYS A 503 -39.63 9.45 27.39
N ASP A 504 -39.50 10.56 28.09
CA ASP A 504 -39.62 10.80 29.53
C ASP A 504 -39.75 9.59 30.44
N ILE A 505 -38.90 9.52 31.46
CA ILE A 505 -39.33 9.16 32.79
C ILE A 505 -38.54 10.02 33.79
N GLY A 506 -39.27 10.85 34.54
CA GLY A 506 -38.83 11.41 35.81
C GLY A 506 -39.07 10.40 36.95
N GLU A 507 -38.27 10.53 37.90
CA GLU A 507 -38.18 10.36 39.35
C GLU A 507 -36.86 9.76 39.77
#